data_e6853ad2a710173b30ebbe3a95a42589
#
_entry.id   e6853ad2a710173b30ebbe3a95a42589
#
_cell.length_a   1.000
_cell.length_b   1.000
_cell.length_c   1.000
_cell.angle_alpha   90.00
_cell.angle_beta   90.00
_cell.angle_gamma   90.00
#
_symmetry.space_group_name_H-M   'P 1'
#
loop_
_entity.id
_entity.type
_entity.pdbx_description
1 polymer ?
#
loop_
_entity_poly.entity_id
_entity_poly.type
_entity_poly.pdbx_seq_one_letter_code
_entity_poly.pdbx_strand_id
1 'polypeptide(L)'
;MSQAPRVLLVDDSTPDLVLHQIAFEEAGYPVELESYQKAAEALRDIEAGTLKPDLILLDINMPGMDGWEFAEAYDQLRESQRTGTIVMMLTTSLNPSDRERAERCGVIERFFNKPLTAEMIETMLRTHGFLDD
;
A
#
# COMPACT_ATOMS: atom_id res chain seq x y z
N MET A 1 2.66 -7.60 23.78
CA MET A 1 2.65 -8.31 22.50
C MET A 1 2.26 -7.38 21.39
N SER A 2 3.10 -7.27 20.41
CA SER A 2 2.76 -6.49 19.22
C SER A 2 1.85 -7.29 18.32
N GLN A 3 0.82 -6.65 17.79
CA GLN A 3 -0.04 -7.27 16.80
C GLN A 3 0.67 -7.25 15.45
N ALA A 4 0.36 -8.24 14.61
CA ALA A 4 0.86 -8.24 13.24
C ALA A 4 0.34 -7.00 12.51
N PRO A 5 1.18 -6.32 11.71
CA PRO A 5 0.72 -5.16 10.95
C PRO A 5 -0.32 -5.56 9.92
N ARG A 6 -1.27 -4.66 9.71
CA ARG A 6 -2.32 -4.84 8.70
C ARG A 6 -1.85 -4.20 7.40
N VAL A 7 -1.71 -5.02 6.36
CA VAL A 7 -1.26 -4.56 5.06
C VAL A 7 -2.41 -4.64 4.07
N LEU A 8 -2.71 -3.52 3.45
CA LEU A 8 -3.75 -3.42 2.44
C LEU A 8 -3.10 -3.39 1.06
N LEU A 9 -3.52 -4.30 0.21
CA LEU A 9 -3.08 -4.34 -1.18
C LEU A 9 -4.20 -3.78 -2.05
N VAL A 10 -3.94 -2.72 -2.79
CA VAL A 10 -4.92 -2.10 -3.70
C VAL A 10 -4.40 -2.24 -5.12
N ASP A 11 -4.99 -3.17 -5.88
CA ASP A 11 -4.53 -3.52 -7.22
C ASP A 11 -5.67 -4.23 -7.96
N ASP A 12 -6.01 -3.77 -9.16
CA ASP A 12 -7.10 -4.34 -9.92
C ASP A 12 -6.76 -5.69 -10.59
N SER A 13 -5.49 -6.05 -10.60
CA SER A 13 -5.02 -7.29 -11.22
C SER A 13 -5.04 -8.45 -10.24
N THR A 14 -5.93 -9.41 -10.46
CA THR A 14 -6.00 -10.62 -9.64
C THR A 14 -4.68 -11.40 -9.64
N PRO A 15 -4.03 -11.63 -10.82
CA PRO A 15 -2.72 -12.29 -10.81
C PRO A 15 -1.67 -11.56 -9.98
N ASP A 16 -1.64 -10.23 -10.04
CA ASP A 16 -0.68 -9.45 -9.26
C ASP A 16 -0.94 -9.59 -7.76
N LEU A 17 -2.22 -9.56 -7.35
CA LEU A 17 -2.56 -9.76 -5.94
C LEU A 17 -2.11 -11.13 -5.43
N VAL A 18 -2.24 -12.17 -6.24
CA VAL A 18 -1.76 -13.51 -5.88
C VAL A 18 -0.25 -13.49 -5.72
N LEU A 19 0.48 -12.87 -6.65
CA LEU A 19 1.94 -12.76 -6.58
C LEU A 19 2.39 -12.00 -5.33
N HIS A 20 1.68 -10.92 -4.98
CA HIS A 20 2.00 -10.16 -3.78
C HIS A 20 1.79 -11.00 -2.52
N GLN A 21 0.70 -11.75 -2.46
CA GLN A 21 0.43 -12.65 -1.33
C GLN A 21 1.52 -13.69 -1.17
N ILE A 22 1.95 -14.29 -2.29
CA ILE A 22 3.03 -15.27 -2.28
C ILE A 22 4.33 -14.65 -1.78
N ALA A 23 4.64 -13.41 -2.21
CA ALA A 23 5.84 -12.72 -1.76
C ALA A 23 5.83 -12.51 -0.24
N PHE A 24 4.69 -12.12 0.34
CA PHE A 24 4.56 -11.98 1.79
C PHE A 24 4.72 -13.32 2.51
N GLU A 25 4.14 -14.39 1.97
CA GLU A 25 4.30 -15.73 2.55
C GLU A 25 5.77 -16.16 2.53
N GLU A 26 6.46 -15.95 1.42
CA GLU A 26 7.88 -16.29 1.29
C GLU A 26 8.77 -15.47 2.20
N ALA A 27 8.43 -14.20 2.40
CA ALA A 27 9.17 -13.33 3.31
C ALA A 27 9.08 -13.81 4.76
N GLY A 28 7.97 -14.44 5.13
CA GLY A 28 7.82 -15.11 6.42
C GLY A 28 7.55 -14.22 7.61
N TYR A 29 7.36 -12.91 7.40
CA TYR A 29 7.02 -12.00 8.50
C TYR A 29 5.52 -12.04 8.79
N PRO A 30 5.12 -11.99 10.06
CA PRO A 30 3.69 -12.02 10.38
C PRO A 30 3.02 -10.71 9.96
N VAL A 31 2.04 -10.81 9.07
CA VAL A 31 1.22 -9.68 8.61
C VAL A 31 -0.21 -10.16 8.41
N GLU A 32 -1.15 -9.23 8.51
CA GLU A 32 -2.54 -9.48 8.13
C GLU A 32 -2.76 -8.78 6.79
N LEU A 33 -3.03 -9.58 5.75
CA LEU A 33 -3.23 -9.05 4.40
C LEU A 33 -4.69 -8.91 4.06
N GLU A 34 -5.07 -7.77 3.49
CA GLU A 34 -6.36 -7.56 2.86
C GLU A 34 -6.11 -7.04 1.45
N SER A 35 -6.95 -7.43 0.52
CA SER A 35 -6.84 -7.04 -0.88
C SER A 35 -8.10 -6.36 -1.36
N TYR A 36 -7.96 -5.25 -2.07
CA TYR A 36 -9.06 -4.56 -2.73
C TYR A 36 -8.70 -4.36 -4.19
N GLN A 37 -9.65 -4.65 -5.07
CA GLN A 37 -9.45 -4.46 -6.51
C GLN A 37 -9.94 -3.10 -6.99
N LYS A 38 -10.65 -2.38 -6.14
CA LYS A 38 -11.15 -1.04 -6.47
C LYS A 38 -10.72 -0.05 -5.39
N ALA A 39 -9.95 0.94 -5.80
CA ALA A 39 -9.43 1.95 -4.88
C ALA A 39 -10.56 2.72 -4.18
N ALA A 40 -11.65 3.01 -4.89
CA ALA A 40 -12.79 3.73 -4.31
C ALA A 40 -13.44 2.96 -3.16
N GLU A 41 -13.51 1.63 -3.26
CA GLU A 41 -14.08 0.80 -2.19
C GLU A 41 -13.16 0.80 -0.97
N ALA A 42 -11.85 0.71 -1.17
CA ALA A 42 -10.89 0.77 -0.08
C ALA A 42 -10.97 2.11 0.64
N LEU A 43 -11.02 3.19 -0.12
CA LEU A 43 -11.13 4.54 0.45
C LEU A 43 -12.42 4.71 1.25
N ARG A 44 -13.53 4.22 0.72
CA ARG A 44 -14.82 4.29 1.42
C ARG A 44 -14.75 3.58 2.77
N ASP A 45 -14.14 2.40 2.81
CA ASP A 45 -14.06 1.62 4.04
C ASP A 45 -13.08 2.24 5.05
N ILE A 46 -12.02 2.88 4.57
CA ILE A 46 -11.10 3.64 5.43
C ILE A 46 -11.84 4.84 6.02
N GLU A 47 -12.57 5.57 5.19
CA GLU A 47 -13.33 6.74 5.63
C GLU A 47 -14.41 6.36 6.65
N ALA A 48 -15.05 5.21 6.45
CA ALA A 48 -16.07 4.71 7.37
C ALA A 48 -15.49 4.19 8.68
N GLY A 49 -14.17 3.99 8.76
CA GLY A 49 -13.51 3.47 9.95
C GLY A 49 -13.55 1.96 10.09
N THR A 50 -14.07 1.26 9.08
CA THR A 50 -14.14 -0.20 9.08
C THR A 50 -12.85 -0.87 8.58
N LEU A 51 -11.99 -0.09 7.93
CA LEU A 51 -10.70 -0.56 7.42
C LEU A 51 -9.60 0.35 7.96
N LYS A 52 -8.69 -0.21 8.74
CA LYS A 52 -7.60 0.56 9.39
C LYS A 52 -6.25 -0.09 9.11
N PRO A 53 -5.71 0.07 7.90
CA PRO A 53 -4.42 -0.54 7.59
C PRO A 53 -3.27 0.23 8.23
N ASP A 54 -2.20 -0.50 8.53
CA ASP A 54 -0.93 0.10 8.96
C ASP A 54 -0.09 0.49 7.75
N LEU A 55 -0.22 -0.26 6.67
CA LEU A 55 0.53 -0.07 5.44
C LEU A 55 -0.38 -0.31 4.25
N ILE A 56 -0.34 0.59 3.27
CA ILE A 56 -1.07 0.44 2.02
C ILE A 56 -0.06 0.31 0.87
N LEU A 57 -0.17 -0.76 0.09
CA LEU A 57 0.56 -0.93 -1.16
C LEU A 57 -0.40 -0.67 -2.30
N LEU A 58 -0.16 0.39 -3.04
CA LEU A 58 -1.10 0.98 -3.98
C LEU A 58 -0.56 0.94 -5.40
N ASP A 59 -1.31 0.32 -6.31
CA ASP A 59 -0.97 0.38 -7.73
C ASP A 59 -1.42 1.73 -8.32
N ILE A 60 -0.75 2.15 -9.39
CA ILE A 60 -1.09 3.41 -10.07
C ILE A 60 -2.24 3.20 -11.05
N ASN A 61 -2.08 2.23 -11.95
CA ASN A 61 -2.98 2.06 -13.10
C ASN A 61 -4.14 1.13 -12.78
N MET A 62 -5.27 1.72 -12.44
CA MET A 62 -6.50 0.99 -12.14
C MET A 62 -7.67 1.69 -12.82
N PRO A 63 -8.66 0.94 -13.33
CA PRO A 63 -9.86 1.56 -13.90
C PRO A 63 -10.68 2.24 -12.80
N GLY A 64 -11.39 3.29 -13.17
CA GLY A 64 -12.11 4.10 -12.19
C GLY A 64 -11.16 5.00 -11.45
N MET A 65 -11.07 4.85 -10.13
CA MET A 65 -10.12 5.61 -9.33
C MET A 65 -8.73 4.98 -9.44
N ASP A 66 -7.76 5.74 -9.96
CA ASP A 66 -6.38 5.27 -10.05
C ASP A 66 -5.60 5.56 -8.74
N GLY A 67 -4.32 5.16 -8.72
CA GLY A 67 -3.50 5.35 -7.53
C GLY A 67 -3.29 6.81 -7.15
N TRP A 68 -3.17 7.70 -8.13
CA TRP A 68 -2.99 9.12 -7.87
C TRP A 68 -4.25 9.74 -7.27
N GLU A 69 -5.40 9.39 -7.83
CA GLU A 69 -6.69 9.85 -7.32
C GLU A 69 -6.93 9.34 -5.89
N PHE A 70 -6.58 8.08 -5.64
CA PHE A 70 -6.67 7.52 -4.29
C PHE A 70 -5.78 8.30 -3.31
N ALA A 71 -4.53 8.56 -3.68
CA ALA A 71 -3.59 9.27 -2.82
C ALA A 71 -4.09 10.67 -2.49
N GLU A 72 -4.61 11.39 -3.49
CA GLU A 72 -5.17 12.73 -3.28
C GLU A 72 -6.38 12.70 -2.36
N ALA A 73 -7.29 11.76 -2.58
CA ALA A 73 -8.48 11.62 -1.75
C ALA A 73 -8.12 11.21 -0.32
N TYR A 74 -7.16 10.32 -0.18
CA TYR A 74 -6.66 9.89 1.12
C TYR A 74 -6.09 11.08 1.91
N ASP A 75 -5.35 11.96 1.22
CA ASP A 75 -4.77 13.14 1.84
C ASP A 75 -5.84 14.11 2.36
N GLN A 76 -7.04 14.07 1.79
CA GLN A 76 -8.15 14.90 2.22
C GLN A 76 -8.90 14.34 3.42
N LEU A 77 -8.62 13.11 3.83
CA LEU A 77 -9.26 12.52 4.99
C LEU A 77 -8.80 13.20 6.27
N ARG A 78 -9.66 13.11 7.29
CA ARG A 78 -9.31 13.64 8.60
C ARG A 78 -8.08 12.92 9.13
N GLU A 79 -7.26 13.64 9.84
CA GLU A 79 -6.05 13.09 10.44
C GLU A 79 -6.32 11.83 11.26
N SER A 80 -7.42 11.78 12.00
CA SER A 80 -7.79 10.61 12.80
C SER A 80 -8.10 9.37 11.97
N GLN A 81 -8.46 9.55 10.68
CA GLN A 81 -8.78 8.45 9.78
C GLN A 81 -7.54 7.86 9.09
N ARG A 82 -6.42 8.60 9.10
CA ARG A 82 -5.19 8.19 8.41
C ARG A 82 -3.94 8.20 9.29
N THR A 83 -4.10 8.52 10.57
CA THR A 83 -2.97 8.57 11.51
C THR A 83 -2.30 7.21 11.62
N GLY A 84 -0.98 7.20 11.43
CA GLY A 84 -0.19 5.99 11.55
C GLY A 84 -0.19 5.08 10.33
N THR A 85 -0.99 5.39 9.31
CA THR A 85 -0.99 4.61 8.07
C THR A 85 0.08 5.11 7.12
N ILE A 86 0.84 4.18 6.55
CA ILE A 86 1.92 4.47 5.61
C ILE A 86 1.46 4.03 4.23
N VAL A 87 1.55 4.91 3.24
CA VAL A 87 1.15 4.61 1.86
C VAL A 87 2.39 4.51 0.99
N MET A 88 2.52 3.39 0.29
CA MET A 88 3.60 3.16 -0.66
C MET A 88 3.02 2.77 -2.00
N MET A 89 3.69 3.15 -3.08
CA MET A 89 3.31 2.73 -4.42
C MET A 89 4.08 1.50 -4.87
N LEU A 90 3.38 0.61 -5.55
CA LEU A 90 3.94 -0.61 -6.12
C LEU A 90 3.37 -0.76 -7.53
N THR A 91 4.16 -0.53 -8.55
CA THR A 91 3.69 -0.41 -9.93
C THR A 91 4.65 -1.00 -10.94
N THR A 92 4.14 -1.28 -12.15
CA THR A 92 4.97 -1.66 -13.28
C THR A 92 5.52 -0.45 -14.04
N SER A 93 5.08 0.76 -13.72
CA SER A 93 5.53 1.96 -14.42
C SER A 93 7.03 2.19 -14.26
N LEU A 94 7.72 2.35 -15.39
CA LEU A 94 9.13 2.71 -15.43
C LEU A 94 9.33 4.17 -15.85
N ASN A 95 8.24 4.93 -15.96
CA ASN A 95 8.28 6.32 -16.36
C ASN A 95 8.85 7.18 -15.21
N PRO A 96 9.98 7.89 -15.44
CA PRO A 96 10.56 8.73 -14.40
C PRO A 96 9.60 9.80 -13.86
N SER A 97 8.63 10.26 -14.67
CA SER A 97 7.69 11.27 -14.22
C SER A 97 6.75 10.74 -13.14
N ASP A 98 6.43 9.44 -13.16
CA ASP A 98 5.61 8.82 -12.11
C ASP A 98 6.37 8.77 -10.79
N ARG A 99 7.64 8.41 -10.85
CA ARG A 99 8.49 8.41 -9.65
C ARG A 99 8.65 9.82 -9.07
N GLU A 100 8.87 10.80 -9.92
CA GLU A 100 8.99 12.19 -9.50
C GLU A 100 7.69 12.68 -8.88
N ARG A 101 6.55 12.31 -9.46
CA ARG A 101 5.24 12.66 -8.93
C ARG A 101 5.03 12.04 -7.54
N ALA A 102 5.45 10.80 -7.37
CA ALA A 102 5.37 10.13 -6.07
C ALA A 102 6.22 10.84 -5.02
N GLU A 103 7.42 11.26 -5.39
CA GLU A 103 8.33 11.99 -4.50
C GLU A 103 7.74 13.33 -4.07
N ARG A 104 7.01 14.00 -4.96
CA ARG A 104 6.36 15.27 -4.64
C ARG A 104 5.07 15.10 -3.86
N CYS A 105 4.48 13.92 -3.87
CA CYS A 105 3.24 13.63 -3.17
C CYS A 105 3.54 13.33 -1.70
N GLY A 106 3.12 14.20 -0.80
CA GLY A 106 3.44 14.06 0.61
C GLY A 106 2.83 12.82 1.29
N VAL A 107 1.87 12.17 0.63
CA VAL A 107 1.22 10.97 1.14
C VAL A 107 2.03 9.71 0.86
N ILE A 108 2.76 9.69 -0.28
CA ILE A 108 3.49 8.51 -0.72
C ILE A 108 4.87 8.49 -0.07
N GLU A 109 5.11 7.49 0.79
CA GLU A 109 6.39 7.36 1.48
C GLU A 109 7.49 6.78 0.60
N ARG A 110 7.15 5.77 -0.21
CA ARG A 110 8.12 5.13 -1.09
C ARG A 110 7.44 4.65 -2.37
N PHE A 111 8.26 4.50 -3.39
CA PHE A 111 7.84 4.03 -4.70
C PHE A 111 8.65 2.78 -5.06
N PHE A 112 7.97 1.67 -5.30
CA PHE A 112 8.61 0.42 -5.70
C PHE A 112 8.10 -0.04 -7.05
N ASN A 113 8.97 -0.69 -7.81
CA ASN A 113 8.56 -1.33 -9.05
C ASN A 113 8.28 -2.82 -8.81
N LYS A 114 7.20 -3.31 -9.45
CA LYS A 114 6.88 -4.73 -9.44
C LYS A 114 7.96 -5.53 -10.18
N PRO A 115 8.22 -6.76 -9.83
CA PRO A 115 7.48 -7.57 -8.86
C PRO A 115 7.89 -7.28 -7.42
N LEU A 116 6.95 -7.49 -6.50
CA LEU A 116 7.21 -7.37 -5.06
C LEU A 116 8.13 -8.52 -4.64
N THR A 117 9.19 -8.19 -3.91
CA THR A 117 10.17 -9.17 -3.43
C THR A 117 10.20 -9.23 -1.91
N ALA A 118 10.73 -10.33 -1.38
CA ALA A 118 10.92 -10.47 0.07
C ALA A 118 11.81 -9.36 0.63
N GLU A 119 12.84 -8.93 -0.13
CA GLU A 119 13.71 -7.83 0.29
C GLU A 119 12.96 -6.52 0.42
N MET A 120 12.06 -6.22 -0.52
CA MET A 120 11.22 -5.01 -0.45
C MET A 120 10.32 -5.06 0.77
N ILE A 121 9.74 -6.23 1.04
CA ILE A 121 8.85 -6.42 2.20
C ILE A 121 9.63 -6.19 3.49
N GLU A 122 10.81 -6.80 3.61
CA GLU A 122 11.65 -6.60 4.78
C GLU A 122 11.99 -5.12 4.97
N THR A 123 12.39 -4.44 3.89
CA THR A 123 12.74 -3.04 3.94
C THR A 123 11.58 -2.18 4.43
N MET A 124 10.39 -2.38 3.86
CA MET A 124 9.24 -1.56 4.24
C MET A 124 8.78 -1.83 5.68
N LEU A 125 8.82 -3.08 6.12
CA LEU A 125 8.41 -3.41 7.48
C LEU A 125 9.44 -2.93 8.51
N ARG A 126 10.72 -3.09 8.22
CA ARG A 126 11.79 -2.71 9.14
C ARG A 126 11.94 -1.21 9.25
N THR A 127 11.88 -0.50 8.12
CA THR A 127 12.03 0.97 8.08
C THR A 127 10.96 1.66 8.93
N HIS A 128 9.77 1.10 9.00
CA HIS A 128 8.64 1.73 9.69
C HIS A 128 8.33 1.09 11.05
N GLY A 129 9.26 0.28 11.57
CA GLY A 129 9.15 -0.23 12.94
C GLY A 129 8.17 -1.38 13.12
N PHE A 130 7.78 -2.06 12.05
CA PHE A 130 6.86 -3.19 12.15
C PHE A 130 7.56 -4.51 12.45
N LEU A 131 8.88 -4.55 12.41
CA LEU A 131 9.66 -5.73 12.76
C LEU A 131 10.40 -5.50 14.07
N ASP A 132 10.34 -6.50 14.94
CA ASP A 132 11.14 -6.51 16.16
C ASP A 132 12.55 -7.01 15.81
N ASP A 133 13.55 -6.33 16.28
CA ASP A 133 14.94 -6.74 16.10
C ASP A 133 15.39 -7.70 17.19
#